data_7bbed5662539222199540948cc7d754b
#
_entry.id   7bbed5662539222199540948cc7d754b
#
_cell.length_a   1.000
_cell.length_b   1.000
_cell.length_c   1.000
_cell.angle_alpha   90.00
_cell.angle_beta   90.00
_cell.angle_gamma   90.00
#
_symmetry.space_group_name_H-M   'P 1'
#
loop_
_entity.id
_entity.type
_entity.pdbx_description
1 polymer ?
#
loop_
_entity_poly.entity_id
_entity_poly.type
_entity_poly.pdbx_seq_one_letter_code
_entity_poly.pdbx_strand_id
1 'polypeptide(L)'
;LILLGKRVTVVNADRALISGARNSVIRQWMERLEIASRVNPIYGPIHPRRPDTILRRMVRGMVPRRKPKGAAAMKRLRIYIGVPEEMKAMSFARFEDAQATRPIPVYITVKELSKNLGWSG
;
A
#
# COMPACT_ATOMS: atom_id res chain seq x y z
N LEU A 1 10.69 2.91 -11.32
CA LEU A 1 10.89 1.72 -12.17
C LEU A 1 9.69 1.42 -13.06
N ILE A 2 8.47 1.46 -12.52
CA ILE A 2 7.26 1.16 -13.33
C ILE A 2 7.02 2.22 -14.42
N LEU A 3 7.34 3.48 -14.17
CA LEU A 3 7.26 4.53 -15.18
C LEU A 3 8.30 4.37 -16.29
N LEU A 4 9.39 3.65 -16.03
CA LEU A 4 10.44 3.37 -17.01
C LEU A 4 10.12 2.13 -17.87
N GLY A 5 8.94 1.55 -17.72
CA GLY A 5 8.53 0.38 -18.48
C GLY A 5 8.89 -0.96 -17.86
N LYS A 6 9.44 -0.98 -16.66
CA LYS A 6 9.82 -2.21 -15.95
C LYS A 6 8.63 -2.78 -15.20
N ARG A 7 8.52 -4.10 -15.19
CA ARG A 7 7.56 -4.81 -14.33
C ARG A 7 8.16 -4.96 -12.94
N VAL A 8 7.41 -4.56 -11.92
CA VAL A 8 7.84 -4.60 -10.53
C VAL A 8 6.87 -5.45 -9.72
N THR A 9 7.41 -6.37 -8.96
CA THR A 9 6.65 -7.17 -8.01
C THR A 9 7.12 -6.85 -6.60
N VAL A 10 6.22 -6.37 -5.75
CA VAL A 10 6.49 -6.09 -4.35
C VAL A 10 6.00 -7.26 -3.51
N VAL A 11 6.87 -7.80 -2.67
CA VAL A 11 6.54 -8.89 -1.73
C VAL A 11 6.61 -8.38 -0.30
N ASN A 12 6.02 -9.11 0.62
CA ASN A 12 5.97 -8.73 2.03
C ASN A 12 5.33 -7.35 2.27
N ALA A 13 4.28 -7.03 1.52
CA ALA A 13 3.60 -5.73 1.64
C ALA A 13 3.09 -5.46 3.07
N ASP A 14 2.71 -6.51 3.80
CA ASP A 14 2.27 -6.44 5.18
C ASP A 14 3.37 -5.95 6.14
N ARG A 15 4.63 -6.14 5.79
CA ARG A 15 5.80 -5.71 6.58
C ARG A 15 6.31 -4.31 6.25
N ALA A 16 5.74 -3.66 5.24
CA ALA A 16 6.10 -2.29 4.89
C ALA A 16 5.79 -1.35 6.06
N LEU A 17 6.61 -0.32 6.23
CA LEU A 17 6.47 0.65 7.32
C LEU A 17 5.91 1.97 6.80
N ILE A 18 4.99 2.55 7.57
CA ILE A 18 4.45 3.88 7.32
C ILE A 18 5.01 4.81 8.39
N SER A 19 5.61 5.92 7.95
CA SER A 19 6.15 6.92 8.86
C SER A 19 5.04 7.72 9.54
N GLY A 20 5.17 7.94 10.84
CA GLY A 20 4.23 8.73 11.63
C GLY A 20 3.88 8.06 12.95
N ALA A 21 3.29 8.83 13.87
CA ALA A 21 2.82 8.29 15.13
C ALA A 21 1.70 7.27 14.88
N ARG A 22 1.81 6.10 15.49
CA ARG A 22 0.90 4.98 15.30
C ARG A 22 -0.57 5.38 15.45
N ASN A 23 -0.92 6.05 16.52
CA ASN A 23 -2.30 6.45 16.80
C ASN A 23 -2.83 7.46 15.79
N SER A 24 -1.98 8.38 15.33
CA SER A 24 -2.36 9.37 14.32
C SER A 24 -2.64 8.74 12.96
N VAL A 25 -1.79 7.79 12.54
CA VAL A 25 -1.98 7.08 11.26
C VAL A 25 -3.27 6.27 11.28
N ILE A 26 -3.50 5.51 12.35
CA ILE A 26 -4.73 4.71 12.51
C ILE A 26 -5.95 5.61 12.47
N ARG A 27 -5.93 6.73 13.18
CA ARG A 27 -7.05 7.69 13.21
C ARG A 27 -7.38 8.24 11.84
N GLN A 28 -6.37 8.67 11.09
CA GLN A 28 -6.56 9.21 9.74
C GLN A 28 -7.22 8.20 8.80
N TRP A 29 -6.78 6.95 8.84
CA TRP A 29 -7.34 5.90 8.00
C TRP A 29 -8.75 5.49 8.44
N MET A 30 -9.03 5.49 9.73
CA MET A 30 -10.37 5.21 10.24
C MET A 30 -11.37 6.32 9.88
N GLU A 31 -10.95 7.57 9.92
CA GLU A 31 -11.77 8.70 9.48
C GLU A 31 -12.15 8.58 8.00
N ARG A 32 -11.25 8.08 7.17
CA ARG A 32 -11.54 7.84 5.75
C ARG A 32 -12.63 6.79 5.54
N LEU A 33 -12.75 5.80 6.43
CA LEU A 33 -13.79 4.77 6.33
C LEU A 33 -15.20 5.34 6.52
N GLU A 34 -15.33 6.48 7.18
CA GLU A 34 -16.61 7.14 7.40
C GLU A 34 -17.10 7.92 6.18
N ILE A 35 -16.21 8.19 5.23
CA ILE A 35 -16.54 8.94 4.02
C ILE A 35 -17.27 8.03 3.05
N ALA A 36 -18.52 8.40 2.74
CA ALA A 36 -19.36 7.67 1.80
C ALA A 36 -20.33 8.63 1.09
N SER A 37 -20.82 8.25 -0.07
CA SER A 37 -21.87 9.01 -0.73
C SER A 37 -23.19 8.86 0.03
N ARG A 38 -23.81 9.98 0.38
CA ARG A 38 -25.12 9.98 1.07
C ARG A 38 -26.24 9.52 0.16
N VAL A 39 -26.13 9.77 -1.14
CA VAL A 39 -27.14 9.40 -2.13
C VAL A 39 -27.06 7.92 -2.47
N ASN A 40 -25.85 7.43 -2.76
CA ASN A 40 -25.62 6.03 -3.08
C ASN A 40 -24.18 5.64 -2.72
N PRO A 41 -23.99 4.83 -1.64
CA PRO A 41 -22.66 4.44 -1.21
C PRO A 41 -21.84 3.68 -2.28
N ILE A 42 -22.48 3.06 -3.27
CA ILE A 42 -21.79 2.37 -4.38
C ILE A 42 -20.94 3.35 -5.19
N TYR A 43 -21.39 4.60 -5.33
CA TYR A 43 -20.66 5.65 -6.04
C TYR A 43 -19.71 6.44 -5.16
N GLY A 44 -19.67 6.15 -3.85
CA GLY A 44 -18.73 6.76 -2.93
C GLY A 44 -17.33 6.19 -3.01
N PRO A 45 -16.38 6.74 -2.25
CA PRO A 45 -15.01 6.21 -2.21
C PRO A 45 -14.96 4.76 -1.76
N ILE A 46 -14.11 3.97 -2.42
CA ILE A 46 -13.80 2.60 -2.01
C ILE A 46 -12.63 2.67 -1.03
N HIS A 47 -12.79 2.03 0.14
CA HIS A 47 -11.79 2.07 1.20
C HIS A 47 -11.06 0.73 1.29
N PRO A 48 -9.77 0.65 0.90
CA PRO A 48 -9.00 -0.58 1.02
C PRO A 48 -8.68 -0.90 2.48
N ARG A 49 -8.72 -2.19 2.84
CA ARG A 49 -8.40 -2.67 4.18
C ARG A 49 -7.28 -3.71 4.18
N ARG A 50 -7.03 -4.36 3.05
CA ARG A 50 -5.96 -5.36 2.91
C ARG A 50 -4.61 -4.66 2.72
N PRO A 51 -3.50 -5.24 3.24
CA PRO A 51 -2.17 -4.63 3.10
C PRO A 51 -1.75 -4.37 1.66
N ASP A 52 -2.00 -5.31 0.74
CA ASP A 52 -1.64 -5.18 -0.67
C ASP A 52 -2.39 -4.03 -1.36
N THR A 53 -3.68 -3.92 -1.10
CA THR A 53 -4.51 -2.85 -1.70
C THR A 53 -4.19 -1.49 -1.10
N ILE A 54 -3.87 -1.42 0.19
CA ILE A 54 -3.44 -0.17 0.86
C ILE A 54 -2.15 0.33 0.20
N LEU A 55 -1.15 -0.53 0.06
CA LEU A 55 0.13 -0.16 -0.52
C LEU A 55 0.00 0.24 -1.99
N ARG A 56 -0.82 -0.50 -2.75
CA ARG A 56 -1.10 -0.17 -4.15
C ARG A 56 -1.73 1.21 -4.29
N ARG A 57 -2.64 1.56 -3.40
CA ARG A 57 -3.29 2.87 -3.43
C ARG A 57 -2.31 4.00 -3.10
N MET A 58 -1.36 3.77 -2.21
CA MET A 58 -0.29 4.73 -1.92
C MET A 58 0.58 4.99 -3.15
N VAL A 59 0.99 3.92 -3.86
CA VAL A 59 1.79 4.04 -5.08
C VAL A 59 1.00 4.75 -6.18
N ARG A 60 -0.30 4.47 -6.28
CA ARG A 60 -1.17 5.13 -7.27
C ARG A 60 -1.15 6.65 -7.12
N GLY A 61 -1.05 7.16 -5.89
CA GLY A 61 -0.93 8.59 -5.64
C GLY A 61 0.40 9.19 -6.06
N MET A 62 1.42 8.37 -6.29
CA MET A 62 2.76 8.81 -6.67
C MET A 62 2.98 8.85 -8.19
N VAL A 63 2.06 8.33 -8.99
CA VAL A 63 2.18 8.29 -10.46
C VAL A 63 1.07 9.12 -11.10
N PRO A 64 1.26 9.59 -12.36
CA PRO A 64 0.24 10.36 -13.07
C PRO A 64 -0.89 9.44 -13.59
N ARG A 65 -1.69 8.90 -12.70
CA ARG A 65 -2.71 7.86 -12.97
C ARG A 65 -3.78 8.27 -13.97
N ARG A 66 -4.03 9.57 -14.12
CA ARG A 66 -5.04 10.11 -15.06
C ARG A 66 -4.53 10.17 -16.48
N LYS A 67 -3.21 10.05 -16.67
CA LYS A 67 -2.59 10.02 -18.00
C LYS A 67 -2.35 8.57 -18.42
N PRO A 68 -2.36 8.26 -19.74
CA PRO A 68 -2.09 6.90 -20.22
C PRO A 68 -0.77 6.32 -19.70
N LYS A 69 0.26 7.15 -19.56
CA LYS A 69 1.58 6.75 -19.03
C LYS A 69 1.47 6.20 -17.61
N GLY A 70 0.74 6.89 -16.72
CA GLY A 70 0.57 6.46 -15.34
C GLY A 70 -0.31 5.23 -15.22
N ALA A 71 -1.39 5.16 -15.99
CA ALA A 71 -2.27 3.98 -16.01
C ALA A 71 -1.52 2.73 -16.48
N ALA A 72 -0.68 2.85 -17.52
CA ALA A 72 0.15 1.76 -17.99
C ALA A 72 1.19 1.33 -16.96
N ALA A 73 1.79 2.30 -16.24
CA ALA A 73 2.74 2.02 -15.18
C ALA A 73 2.11 1.18 -14.06
N MET A 74 0.88 1.51 -13.63
CA MET A 74 0.18 0.76 -12.59
C MET A 74 -0.12 -0.68 -13.00
N LYS A 75 -0.31 -0.96 -14.27
CA LYS A 75 -0.50 -2.32 -14.79
C LYS A 75 0.77 -3.18 -14.66
N ARG A 76 1.94 -2.56 -14.58
CA ARG A 76 3.23 -3.25 -14.42
C ARG A 76 3.55 -3.58 -12.97
N LEU A 77 2.76 -3.09 -12.03
CA LEU A 77 2.97 -3.28 -10.60
C LEU A 77 2.14 -4.45 -10.09
N ARG A 78 2.77 -5.35 -9.34
CA ARG A 78 2.12 -6.43 -8.59
C ARG A 78 2.55 -6.34 -7.14
N ILE A 79 1.64 -6.46 -6.22
CA ILE A 79 1.91 -6.39 -4.78
C ILE A 79 1.31 -7.61 -4.10
N TYR A 80 2.11 -8.31 -3.30
CA TYR A 80 1.71 -9.52 -2.59
C TYR A 80 1.93 -9.39 -1.10
N ILE A 81 1.03 -9.99 -0.32
CA ILE A 81 1.19 -10.18 1.12
C ILE A 81 2.07 -11.41 1.31
N GLY A 82 3.20 -11.26 2.01
CA GLY A 82 4.19 -12.33 2.10
C GLY A 82 4.89 -12.57 0.78
N VAL A 83 5.43 -13.76 0.61
CA VAL A 83 6.13 -14.18 -0.62
C VAL A 83 5.38 -15.34 -1.24
N PRO A 84 4.87 -15.21 -2.50
CA PRO A 84 4.25 -16.35 -3.20
C PRO A 84 5.25 -17.50 -3.36
N GLU A 85 4.77 -18.73 -3.31
CA GLU A 85 5.63 -19.92 -3.40
C GLU A 85 6.46 -19.96 -4.70
N GLU A 86 5.86 -19.55 -5.81
CA GLU A 86 6.54 -19.46 -7.11
C GLU A 86 7.71 -18.47 -7.10
N MET A 87 7.78 -17.57 -6.14
CA MET A 87 8.82 -16.54 -6.03
C MET A 87 9.81 -16.77 -4.90
N LYS A 88 9.65 -17.80 -4.08
CA LYS A 88 10.53 -18.06 -2.93
C LYS A 88 11.96 -18.30 -3.30
N ALA A 89 12.22 -18.86 -4.47
CA ALA A 89 13.57 -19.14 -4.98
C ALA A 89 14.24 -17.93 -5.64
N MET A 90 13.51 -16.83 -5.85
CA MET A 90 14.04 -15.63 -6.48
C MET A 90 14.80 -14.76 -5.47
N SER A 91 15.81 -14.04 -5.95
CA SER A 91 16.48 -13.02 -5.15
C SER A 91 15.69 -11.71 -5.19
N PHE A 92 15.67 -10.99 -4.07
CA PHE A 92 14.93 -9.73 -3.94
C PHE A 92 15.89 -8.58 -3.68
N ALA A 93 15.57 -7.43 -4.29
CA ALA A 93 16.31 -6.20 -4.08
C ALA A 93 15.64 -5.36 -2.98
N ARG A 94 16.44 -4.59 -2.26
CA ARG A 94 15.98 -3.57 -1.32
C ARG A 94 16.52 -2.22 -1.75
N PHE A 95 15.71 -1.19 -1.58
CA PHE A 95 16.16 0.17 -1.81
C PHE A 95 16.70 0.74 -0.50
N GLU A 96 18.00 1.03 -0.46
CA GLU A 96 18.63 1.57 0.76
C GLU A 96 18.03 2.90 1.17
N ASP A 97 17.70 3.75 0.20
CA ASP A 97 17.08 5.06 0.45
C ASP A 97 15.70 4.95 1.10
N ALA A 98 15.04 3.80 0.96
CA ALA A 98 13.71 3.55 1.53
C ALA A 98 13.76 2.83 2.87
N GLN A 99 14.95 2.59 3.44
CA GLN A 99 15.06 1.94 4.74
C GLN A 99 14.60 2.87 5.87
N ALA A 100 14.01 2.28 6.92
CA ALA A 100 13.62 3.03 8.11
C ALA A 100 14.85 3.56 8.84
N THR A 101 14.91 4.87 9.03
CA THR A 101 16.05 5.56 9.67
C THR A 101 15.73 6.11 11.04
N ARG A 102 14.45 6.14 11.43
CA ARG A 102 13.98 6.66 12.72
C ARG A 102 13.73 5.51 13.71
N PRO A 103 13.63 5.81 15.02
CA PRO A 103 13.25 4.78 16.01
C PRO A 103 11.92 4.10 15.66
N ILE A 104 11.81 2.81 15.99
CA ILE A 104 10.62 1.99 15.69
C ILE A 104 9.29 2.63 16.13
N PRO A 105 9.18 3.34 17.29
CA PRO A 105 7.91 3.95 17.70
C PRO A 105 7.30 4.98 16.75
N VAL A 106 8.07 5.51 15.79
CA VAL A 106 7.55 6.47 14.79
C VAL A 106 7.12 5.79 13.50
N TYR A 107 7.00 4.46 13.48
CA TYR A 107 6.52 3.71 12.33
C TYR A 107 5.38 2.78 12.73
N ILE A 108 4.50 2.49 11.77
CA ILE A 108 3.48 1.46 11.89
C ILE A 108 3.61 0.53 10.68
N THR A 109 3.48 -0.79 10.88
CA THR A 109 3.46 -1.72 9.76
C THR A 109 2.11 -1.66 9.04
N VAL A 110 2.11 -1.92 7.73
CA VAL A 110 0.87 -1.98 6.94
C VAL A 110 -0.04 -3.08 7.47
N LYS A 111 0.51 -4.20 7.93
CA LYS A 111 -0.25 -5.29 8.56
C LYS A 111 -1.03 -4.80 9.78
N GLU A 112 -0.39 -4.06 10.65
CA GLU A 112 -0.99 -3.54 11.87
C GLU A 112 -2.11 -2.53 11.55
N LEU A 113 -1.86 -1.63 10.60
CA LEU A 113 -2.87 -0.71 10.12
C LEU A 113 -4.07 -1.46 9.55
N SER A 114 -3.84 -2.46 8.71
CA SER A 114 -4.90 -3.26 8.09
C SER A 114 -5.78 -3.96 9.13
N LYS A 115 -5.17 -4.51 10.17
CA LYS A 115 -5.92 -5.17 11.26
C LYS A 115 -6.81 -4.18 12.00
N ASN A 116 -6.33 -2.98 12.25
CA ASN A 116 -7.13 -1.92 12.87
C ASN A 116 -8.29 -1.44 11.99
N LEU A 117 -8.16 -1.62 10.67
CA LEU A 117 -9.22 -1.27 9.71
C LEU A 117 -10.23 -2.41 9.48
N GLY A 118 -10.01 -3.57 10.09
CA GLY A 118 -10.93 -4.70 10.03
C GLY A 118 -10.47 -5.90 9.21
N TRP A 119 -9.24 -5.90 8.70
CA TRP A 119 -8.69 -7.07 8.00
C TRP A 119 -8.31 -8.15 9.01
N SER A 120 -8.74 -9.37 8.76
CA SER A 120 -8.58 -10.47 9.72
C SER A 120 -7.50 -11.49 9.33
N GLY A 121 -6.85 -11.25 8.24
CA GLY A 121 -5.81 -12.12 7.93
C GLY A 121 -5.48 -12.76 6.77
#